data_6c6c8975950bb3bcd4eae4c51f2b548a
#
_entry.id   6c6c8975950bb3bcd4eae4c51f2b548a
#
_cell.length_a   1.000
_cell.length_b   1.000
_cell.length_c   1.000
_cell.angle_alpha   90.00
_cell.angle_beta   90.00
_cell.angle_gamma   90.00
#
_symmetry.space_group_name_H-M   'P 1'
#
loop_
_entity.id
_entity.type
_entity.pdbx_description
1 polymer ?
#
loop_
_entity_poly.entity_id
_entity_poly.type
_entity_poly.pdbx_seq_one_letter_code
_entity_poly.pdbx_strand_id
1 'polypeptide(L)'
;NIMALSAGTGVAMWAVEDLKPPAKVNNLILVGASISSSYDVRKALANMKGNIYVYYASSDPVLQGPVRLLGTIDGKFDDAAGLVGLRGPGASGGRVRNIGWSSKYQSLGWTGGHADCTNSRFVKAEISKHIVRHGGTSRTPTSGPSESKEKGPIIEEGSQKAQAADESE
;
A
#
# COMPACT_ATOMS: atom_id res chain seq x y z
N ASN A 1 -2.34 -6.12 4.16
CA ASN A 1 -1.77 -5.75 2.87
C ASN A 1 -0.38 -5.15 3.07
N ILE A 2 0.53 -5.41 2.14
CA ILE A 2 1.88 -4.85 2.11
C ILE A 2 2.08 -4.20 0.74
N MET A 3 2.65 -3.00 0.72
CA MET A 3 3.14 -2.35 -0.49
C MET A 3 4.64 -2.12 -0.34
N ALA A 4 5.40 -2.42 -1.37
CA ALA A 4 6.84 -2.28 -1.36
C ALA A 4 7.37 -1.71 -2.69
N LEU A 5 8.43 -0.93 -2.61
CA LEU A 5 9.10 -0.29 -3.74
C LEU A 5 10.53 -0.80 -3.88
N SER A 6 10.98 -0.97 -5.13
CA SER A 6 12.39 -1.22 -5.48
C SER A 6 12.99 -2.40 -4.71
N ALA A 7 14.15 -2.25 -4.08
CA ALA A 7 14.78 -3.28 -3.24
C ALA A 7 13.90 -3.75 -2.08
N GLY A 8 13.04 -2.88 -1.54
CA GLY A 8 12.05 -3.24 -0.53
C GLY A 8 11.10 -4.35 -0.97
N THR A 9 10.95 -4.59 -2.27
CA THR A 9 10.10 -5.68 -2.80
C THR A 9 10.65 -7.05 -2.48
N GLY A 10 11.97 -7.23 -2.50
CA GLY A 10 12.61 -8.46 -2.04
C GLY A 10 12.40 -8.67 -0.54
N VAL A 11 12.64 -7.64 0.26
CA VAL A 11 12.43 -7.71 1.72
C VAL A 11 10.99 -8.08 2.05
N ALA A 12 10.02 -7.45 1.38
CA ALA A 12 8.60 -7.75 1.59
C ALA A 12 8.24 -9.18 1.16
N MET A 13 8.80 -9.66 0.05
CA MET A 13 8.61 -11.02 -0.43
C MET A 13 9.11 -12.04 0.60
N TRP A 14 10.35 -11.89 1.08
CA TRP A 14 10.96 -12.79 2.08
C TRP A 14 10.21 -12.72 3.41
N ALA A 15 9.80 -11.53 3.84
CA ALA A 15 8.99 -11.40 5.05
C ALA A 15 7.67 -12.17 4.96
N VAL A 16 7.00 -12.14 3.80
CA VAL A 16 5.77 -12.93 3.57
C VAL A 16 6.07 -14.42 3.54
N GLU A 17 7.18 -14.82 2.94
CA GLU A 17 7.60 -16.24 2.90
C GLU A 17 7.91 -16.83 4.27
N ASP A 18 8.37 -16.00 5.20
CA ASP A 18 8.78 -16.45 6.54
C ASP A 18 7.69 -16.30 7.60
N LEU A 19 6.48 -15.84 7.19
CA LEU A 19 5.34 -15.79 8.11
C LEU A 19 5.03 -17.17 8.70
N LYS A 20 4.79 -17.17 9.99
CA LYS A 20 4.37 -18.39 10.72
C LYS A 20 2.84 -18.42 10.86
N PRO A 21 2.22 -19.60 10.74
CA PRO A 21 0.79 -19.74 11.02
C PRO A 21 0.44 -19.18 12.41
N PRO A 22 -0.75 -18.59 12.58
CA PRO A 22 -1.82 -18.41 11.62
C PRO A 22 -1.71 -17.12 10.77
N ALA A 23 -0.58 -16.40 10.83
CA ALA A 23 -0.41 -15.12 10.13
C ALA A 23 -0.50 -15.27 8.60
N LYS A 24 -1.26 -14.42 7.98
CA LYS A 24 -1.45 -14.36 6.51
C LYS A 24 -1.54 -12.91 6.03
N VAL A 25 -0.94 -12.63 4.89
CA VAL A 25 -1.10 -11.35 4.18
C VAL A 25 -2.28 -11.43 3.21
N ASN A 26 -3.07 -10.38 3.10
CA ASN A 26 -4.11 -10.34 2.07
C ASN A 26 -3.49 -10.12 0.70
N ASN A 27 -2.97 -8.92 0.41
CA ASN A 27 -2.35 -8.61 -0.86
C ASN A 27 -0.93 -8.09 -0.66
N LEU A 28 -0.05 -8.42 -1.61
CA LEU A 28 1.29 -7.89 -1.73
C LEU A 28 1.36 -7.07 -3.01
N ILE A 29 1.70 -5.79 -2.90
CA ILE A 29 1.81 -4.87 -4.02
C ILE A 29 3.28 -4.51 -4.21
N LEU A 30 3.84 -4.90 -5.33
CA LEU A 30 5.23 -4.67 -5.72
C LEU A 30 5.30 -3.60 -6.79
N VAL A 31 6.07 -2.56 -6.54
CA VAL A 31 6.19 -1.39 -7.42
C VAL A 31 7.64 -1.18 -7.78
N GLY A 32 7.97 -1.12 -9.08
CA GLY A 32 9.37 -1.05 -9.53
C GLY A 32 10.23 -2.16 -8.92
N ALA A 33 9.74 -3.40 -8.94
CA ALA A 33 10.31 -4.50 -8.20
C ALA A 33 11.73 -4.87 -8.68
N SER A 34 12.70 -4.93 -7.75
CA SER A 34 14.10 -5.30 -8.03
C SER A 34 14.38 -6.80 -7.87
N ILE A 35 13.40 -7.63 -7.50
CA ILE A 35 13.55 -9.09 -7.56
C ILE A 35 13.55 -9.58 -8.99
N SER A 36 14.15 -10.73 -9.27
CA SER A 36 14.19 -11.30 -10.60
C SER A 36 12.79 -11.65 -11.12
N SER A 37 12.60 -11.51 -12.42
CA SER A 37 11.33 -11.90 -13.08
C SER A 37 11.05 -13.40 -12.94
N SER A 38 12.09 -14.21 -12.81
CA SER A 38 12.03 -15.66 -12.62
C SER A 38 11.86 -16.11 -11.17
N TYR A 39 11.65 -15.17 -10.22
CA TYR A 39 11.51 -15.50 -8.80
C TYR A 39 10.36 -16.49 -8.55
N ASP A 40 10.61 -17.48 -7.68
CA ASP A 40 9.60 -18.47 -7.28
C ASP A 40 8.71 -17.90 -6.18
N VAL A 41 7.47 -17.57 -6.52
CA VAL A 41 6.52 -16.93 -5.59
C VAL A 41 5.62 -17.94 -4.85
N ARG A 42 5.79 -19.23 -5.05
CA ARG A 42 4.91 -20.26 -4.46
C ARG A 42 4.91 -20.23 -2.94
N LYS A 43 6.08 -20.03 -2.31
CA LYS A 43 6.22 -19.95 -0.85
C LYS A 43 5.48 -18.73 -0.30
N ALA A 44 5.64 -17.56 -0.92
CA ALA A 44 4.90 -16.35 -0.55
C ALA A 44 3.39 -16.55 -0.72
N LEU A 45 2.94 -17.09 -1.85
CA LEU A 45 1.52 -17.34 -2.12
C LEU A 45 0.88 -18.30 -1.11
N ALA A 46 1.64 -19.25 -0.55
CA ALA A 46 1.15 -20.13 0.50
C ALA A 46 0.79 -19.36 1.78
N ASN A 47 1.45 -18.22 2.04
CA ASN A 47 1.22 -17.36 3.20
C ASN A 47 0.29 -16.17 2.91
N MET A 48 -0.43 -16.20 1.79
CA MET A 48 -1.32 -15.12 1.37
C MET A 48 -2.76 -15.61 1.21
N LYS A 49 -3.72 -14.71 1.51
CA LYS A 49 -5.15 -14.91 1.25
C LYS A 49 -5.56 -14.37 -0.13
N GLY A 50 -4.92 -13.32 -0.59
CA GLY A 50 -5.22 -12.61 -1.85
C GLY A 50 -4.13 -12.78 -2.91
N ASN A 51 -3.76 -11.69 -3.55
CA ASN A 51 -2.94 -11.68 -4.76
C ASN A 51 -1.62 -10.93 -4.58
N ILE A 52 -0.66 -11.24 -5.46
CA ILE A 52 0.52 -10.41 -5.71
C ILE A 52 0.20 -9.53 -6.92
N TYR A 53 0.32 -8.20 -6.74
CA TYR A 53 0.19 -7.21 -7.81
C TYR A 53 1.57 -6.66 -8.11
N VAL A 54 2.00 -6.70 -9.37
CA VAL A 54 3.30 -6.21 -9.82
C VAL A 54 3.07 -5.08 -10.81
N TYR A 55 3.34 -3.86 -10.37
CA TYR A 55 3.35 -2.70 -11.25
C TYR A 55 4.74 -2.56 -11.85
N TYR A 56 4.84 -2.66 -13.18
CA TYR A 56 6.11 -2.67 -13.89
C TYR A 56 6.11 -1.70 -15.08
N ALA A 57 7.28 -1.18 -15.41
CA ALA A 57 7.51 -0.33 -16.56
C ALA A 57 8.80 -0.73 -17.26
N SER A 58 8.71 -1.10 -18.54
CA SER A 58 9.90 -1.46 -19.32
C SER A 58 10.85 -0.28 -19.56
N SER A 59 10.40 0.95 -19.34
CA SER A 59 11.17 2.19 -19.45
C SER A 59 11.83 2.64 -18.15
N ASP A 60 11.73 1.87 -17.06
CA ASP A 60 12.32 2.23 -15.76
C ASP A 60 13.85 2.32 -15.85
N PRO A 61 14.45 3.53 -15.73
CA PRO A 61 15.88 3.71 -15.98
C PRO A 61 16.76 3.12 -14.87
N VAL A 62 16.24 2.99 -13.65
CA VAL A 62 17.00 2.40 -12.53
C VAL A 62 17.12 0.90 -12.72
N LEU A 63 16.05 0.26 -13.13
CA LEU A 63 16.04 -1.18 -13.35
C LEU A 63 16.74 -1.57 -14.65
N GLN A 64 16.69 -0.74 -15.70
CA GLN A 64 17.43 -0.96 -16.94
C GLN A 64 18.94 -0.74 -16.78
N GLY A 65 19.34 0.19 -15.93
CA GLY A 65 20.75 0.56 -15.72
C GLY A 65 21.38 -0.19 -14.53
N PRO A 66 21.42 0.43 -13.33
CA PRO A 66 22.15 -0.12 -12.19
C PRO A 66 21.73 -1.55 -11.81
N VAL A 67 20.45 -1.86 -11.77
CA VAL A 67 19.98 -3.20 -11.36
C VAL A 67 20.35 -4.25 -12.40
N ARG A 68 20.26 -3.93 -13.68
CA ARG A 68 20.68 -4.86 -14.74
C ARG A 68 22.19 -5.14 -14.74
N LEU A 69 22.99 -4.14 -14.34
CA LEU A 69 24.44 -4.27 -14.27
C LEU A 69 24.90 -5.01 -13.00
N LEU A 70 24.28 -4.72 -11.85
CA LEU A 70 24.68 -5.23 -10.55
C LEU A 70 23.95 -6.51 -10.14
N GLY A 71 22.88 -6.87 -10.86
CA GLY A 71 21.99 -7.97 -10.53
C GLY A 71 20.78 -7.52 -9.72
N THR A 72 19.78 -8.40 -9.65
CA THR A 72 18.57 -8.23 -8.86
C THR A 72 18.85 -8.41 -7.37
N ILE A 73 17.93 -7.96 -6.50
CA ILE A 73 18.11 -8.04 -5.04
C ILE A 73 18.23 -9.50 -4.54
N ASP A 74 17.70 -10.46 -5.29
CA ASP A 74 17.82 -11.89 -5.04
C ASP A 74 19.07 -12.53 -5.68
N GLY A 75 20.04 -11.68 -6.11
CA GLY A 75 21.35 -12.10 -6.57
C GLY A 75 21.38 -12.75 -7.95
N LYS A 76 20.39 -12.49 -8.81
CA LYS A 76 20.35 -13.02 -10.16
C LYS A 76 20.67 -11.95 -11.21
N PHE A 77 21.34 -12.38 -12.29
CA PHE A 77 21.55 -11.57 -13.50
C PHE A 77 20.41 -11.87 -14.48
N ASP A 78 19.19 -11.50 -14.10
CA ASP A 78 17.97 -11.67 -14.87
C ASP A 78 17.24 -10.32 -14.95
N ASP A 79 16.25 -10.19 -15.83
CA ASP A 79 15.42 -8.99 -15.85
C ASP A 79 14.67 -8.87 -14.52
N ALA A 80 14.65 -7.67 -13.96
CA ALA A 80 13.89 -7.39 -12.76
C ALA A 80 12.38 -7.49 -13.04
N ALA A 81 11.61 -8.00 -12.08
CA ALA A 81 10.15 -8.07 -12.20
C ALA A 81 9.49 -6.70 -12.41
N GLY A 82 10.14 -5.61 -11.97
CA GLY A 82 9.70 -4.24 -12.22
C GLY A 82 9.87 -3.77 -13.66
N LEU A 83 10.60 -4.51 -14.53
CA LEU A 83 10.69 -4.24 -15.96
C LEU A 83 9.68 -5.05 -16.79
N VAL A 84 9.44 -6.29 -16.42
CA VAL A 84 8.76 -7.26 -17.30
C VAL A 84 7.65 -8.06 -16.60
N GLY A 85 7.42 -7.81 -15.30
CA GLY A 85 6.51 -8.60 -14.47
C GLY A 85 7.15 -9.88 -13.93
N LEU A 86 6.46 -10.56 -13.02
CA LEU A 86 6.83 -11.88 -12.51
C LEU A 86 6.42 -12.97 -13.49
N ARG A 87 7.33 -13.89 -13.78
CA ARG A 87 7.17 -14.99 -14.76
C ARG A 87 7.63 -16.35 -14.21
N GLY A 88 8.23 -16.35 -13.00
CA GLY A 88 8.75 -17.54 -12.35
C GLY A 88 7.67 -18.52 -11.85
N PRO A 89 8.07 -19.58 -11.18
CA PRO A 89 7.16 -20.57 -10.61
C PRO A 89 6.08 -19.93 -9.72
N GLY A 90 4.83 -20.33 -9.93
CA GLY A 90 3.66 -19.78 -9.25
C GLY A 90 3.04 -18.54 -9.92
N ALA A 91 3.74 -17.87 -10.85
CA ALA A 91 3.25 -16.65 -11.48
C ALA A 91 2.03 -16.88 -12.39
N SER A 92 1.94 -18.04 -13.05
CA SER A 92 0.85 -18.38 -13.98
C SER A 92 -0.45 -18.84 -13.29
N GLY A 93 -0.42 -19.04 -11.96
CA GLY A 93 -1.55 -19.61 -11.20
C GLY A 93 -2.73 -18.67 -10.95
N GLY A 94 -2.82 -17.53 -11.66
CA GLY A 94 -3.95 -16.59 -11.59
C GLY A 94 -3.97 -15.68 -10.34
N ARG A 95 -3.06 -15.89 -9.40
CA ARG A 95 -2.92 -15.05 -8.19
C ARG A 95 -1.80 -13.99 -8.30
N VAL A 96 -1.04 -13.99 -9.38
CA VAL A 96 -0.10 -12.93 -9.73
C VAL A 96 -0.71 -12.08 -10.83
N ARG A 97 -0.76 -10.78 -10.60
CA ARG A 97 -1.32 -9.77 -11.50
C ARG A 97 -0.21 -8.82 -11.93
N ASN A 98 0.35 -9.06 -13.10
CA ASN A 98 1.31 -8.16 -13.73
C ASN A 98 0.56 -7.00 -14.40
N ILE A 99 0.84 -5.77 -14.00
CA ILE A 99 0.19 -4.54 -14.46
C ILE A 99 1.27 -3.66 -15.07
N GLY A 100 1.37 -3.69 -16.39
CA GLY A 100 2.32 -2.90 -17.15
C GLY A 100 1.93 -1.43 -17.18
N TRP A 101 2.96 -0.58 -17.20
CA TRP A 101 2.77 0.83 -17.46
C TRP A 101 2.05 1.06 -18.80
N SER A 102 1.19 2.06 -18.82
CA SER A 102 0.57 2.57 -20.04
C SER A 102 0.35 4.07 -19.93
N SER A 103 0.19 4.77 -21.06
CA SER A 103 0.02 6.23 -21.12
C SER A 103 -1.15 6.77 -20.29
N LYS A 104 -2.16 5.97 -20.01
CA LYS A 104 -3.29 6.35 -19.14
C LYS A 104 -2.83 6.72 -17.71
N TYR A 105 -1.67 6.25 -17.25
CA TYR A 105 -1.15 6.53 -15.93
C TYR A 105 -0.39 7.86 -15.84
N GLN A 106 -0.03 8.48 -16.98
CA GLN A 106 0.68 9.76 -17.01
C GLN A 106 -0.09 10.86 -16.29
N SER A 107 -1.40 10.96 -16.52
CA SER A 107 -2.27 11.94 -15.85
C SER A 107 -2.35 11.75 -14.34
N LEU A 108 -2.03 10.54 -13.87
CA LEU A 108 -1.95 10.19 -12.45
C LEU A 108 -0.55 10.41 -11.87
N GLY A 109 0.42 10.81 -12.70
CA GLY A 109 1.79 11.10 -12.31
C GLY A 109 2.75 9.93 -12.38
N TRP A 110 2.35 8.76 -12.91
CA TRP A 110 3.28 7.69 -13.24
C TRP A 110 3.68 7.76 -14.71
N THR A 111 4.89 8.25 -14.97
CA THR A 111 5.44 8.44 -16.33
C THR A 111 6.25 7.25 -16.84
N GLY A 112 6.35 6.17 -16.06
CA GLY A 112 7.18 5.00 -16.34
C GLY A 112 8.53 5.04 -15.64
N GLY A 113 8.81 6.07 -14.85
CA GLY A 113 10.00 6.18 -14.03
C GLY A 113 9.93 5.35 -12.75
N HIS A 114 11.08 5.13 -12.13
CA HIS A 114 11.24 4.22 -10.99
C HIS A 114 10.43 4.62 -9.75
N ALA A 115 10.47 5.89 -9.38
CA ALA A 115 9.79 6.39 -8.19
C ALA A 115 8.39 6.97 -8.48
N ASP A 116 8.07 7.25 -9.74
CA ASP A 116 6.82 7.93 -10.13
C ASP A 116 5.57 7.11 -9.79
N CYS A 117 5.71 5.79 -9.73
CA CYS A 117 4.65 4.87 -9.31
C CYS A 117 4.23 5.05 -7.83
N THR A 118 4.97 5.85 -7.05
CA THR A 118 4.59 6.25 -5.69
C THR A 118 3.85 7.58 -5.64
N ASN A 119 3.59 8.22 -6.79
CA ASN A 119 2.81 9.46 -6.85
C ASN A 119 1.46 9.28 -6.17
N SER A 120 1.10 10.22 -5.30
CA SER A 120 -0.11 10.13 -4.47
C SER A 120 -1.40 9.96 -5.28
N ARG A 121 -1.50 10.61 -6.46
CA ARG A 121 -2.65 10.47 -7.36
C ARG A 121 -2.74 9.05 -7.92
N PHE A 122 -1.60 8.49 -8.35
CA PHE A 122 -1.54 7.12 -8.84
C PHE A 122 -1.85 6.11 -7.75
N VAL A 123 -1.24 6.24 -6.58
CA VAL A 123 -1.49 5.38 -5.41
C VAL A 123 -2.98 5.41 -5.04
N LYS A 124 -3.58 6.60 -4.96
CA LYS A 124 -5.00 6.76 -4.64
C LYS A 124 -5.91 6.14 -5.70
N ALA A 125 -5.61 6.33 -6.99
CA ALA A 125 -6.48 5.90 -8.08
C ALA A 125 -6.35 4.41 -8.41
N GLU A 126 -5.13 3.85 -8.35
CA GLU A 126 -4.86 2.50 -8.83
C GLU A 126 -4.50 1.52 -7.71
N ILE A 127 -3.58 1.87 -6.81
CA ILE A 127 -3.07 0.94 -5.80
C ILE A 127 -4.07 0.73 -4.67
N SER A 128 -4.78 1.78 -4.24
CA SER A 128 -5.74 1.70 -3.13
C SER A 128 -6.84 0.67 -3.37
N LYS A 129 -7.20 0.40 -4.62
CA LYS A 129 -8.18 -0.63 -5.03
C LYS A 129 -7.84 -2.02 -4.48
N HIS A 130 -6.55 -2.29 -4.29
CA HIS A 130 -6.04 -3.58 -3.80
C HIS A 130 -5.90 -3.63 -2.27
N ILE A 131 -6.05 -2.50 -1.60
CA ILE A 131 -5.85 -2.35 -0.16
C ILE A 131 -7.18 -2.20 0.55
N VAL A 132 -8.06 -1.35 0.03
CA VAL A 132 -9.36 -1.06 0.62
C VAL A 132 -10.31 -2.21 0.30
N ARG A 133 -10.81 -2.90 1.33
CA ARG A 133 -11.98 -3.76 1.17
C ARG A 133 -13.14 -2.84 0.83
N HIS A 134 -13.75 -2.99 -0.31
CA HIS A 134 -15.12 -2.51 -0.52
C HIS A 134 -16.01 -3.37 0.38
N GLY A 135 -16.11 -2.97 1.65
CA GLY A 135 -17.06 -3.50 2.58
C GLY A 135 -18.44 -3.03 2.12
N GLY A 136 -19.09 -3.85 1.31
CA GLY A 136 -20.52 -3.78 1.17
C GLY A 136 -21.15 -4.23 2.47
N THR A 137 -21.38 -3.31 3.39
CA THR A 137 -22.47 -3.33 4.36
C THR A 137 -22.87 -1.88 4.57
N SER A 138 -23.93 -1.49 3.88
CA SER A 138 -24.81 -0.42 4.29
C SER A 138 -25.03 -0.55 5.80
N ARG A 139 -24.36 0.27 6.60
CA ARG A 139 -24.84 0.57 7.93
C ARG A 139 -26.05 1.46 7.73
N THR A 140 -27.23 0.86 7.76
CA THR A 140 -28.46 1.56 8.07
C THR A 140 -28.22 2.31 9.39
N PRO A 141 -28.41 3.63 9.46
CA PRO A 141 -28.36 4.29 10.75
C PRO A 141 -29.54 3.76 11.56
N THR A 142 -29.26 2.98 12.58
CA THR A 142 -30.24 2.69 13.63
C THR A 142 -30.57 4.03 14.28
N SER A 143 -31.77 4.50 14.03
CA SER A 143 -32.42 5.56 14.79
C SER A 143 -32.41 5.14 16.26
N GLY A 144 -31.52 5.74 17.05
CA GLY A 144 -31.54 5.66 18.50
C GLY A 144 -32.80 6.35 19.03
N PRO A 145 -33.34 5.91 20.18
CA PRO A 145 -34.56 6.46 20.73
C PRO A 145 -34.39 7.94 21.09
N SER A 146 -35.38 8.73 20.75
CA SER A 146 -35.54 10.12 21.11
C SER A 146 -35.51 10.30 22.63
N GLU A 147 -34.47 10.88 23.17
CA GLU A 147 -34.45 11.38 24.55
C GLU A 147 -35.37 12.60 24.66
N SER A 148 -36.41 12.43 25.42
CA SER A 148 -37.35 13.45 25.87
C SER A 148 -36.62 14.51 26.72
N LYS A 149 -36.85 15.74 26.36
CA LYS A 149 -36.46 16.93 27.12
C LYS A 149 -37.05 16.93 28.50
N GLU A 150 -36.26 16.78 29.52
CA GLU A 150 -36.59 17.16 30.90
C GLU A 150 -35.96 18.50 31.22
N LYS A 151 -36.84 19.49 31.48
CA LYS A 151 -36.52 20.81 31.97
C LYS A 151 -36.22 20.72 33.47
N GLY A 152 -35.04 21.03 33.94
CA GLY A 152 -34.72 21.29 35.34
C GLY A 152 -34.13 22.70 35.50
N PRO A 153 -34.21 23.32 36.68
CA PRO A 153 -34.42 24.74 36.82
C PRO A 153 -33.13 25.59 36.82
N ILE A 154 -33.37 26.87 36.42
CA ILE A 154 -32.45 28.00 36.45
C ILE A 154 -32.13 28.32 37.92
N ILE A 155 -30.84 28.44 38.26
CA ILE A 155 -30.37 29.15 39.46
C ILE A 155 -29.45 30.26 38.97
N GLU A 156 -29.91 31.49 39.19
CA GLU A 156 -29.15 32.74 39.14
C GLU A 156 -28.32 32.92 40.43
N GLU A 157 -27.40 33.87 40.33
CA GLU A 157 -26.55 34.50 41.36
C GLU A 157 -25.16 33.86 41.51
N GLY A 158 -24.06 34.60 41.49
CA GLY A 158 -23.83 36.00 41.80
C GLY A 158 -22.42 36.42 41.45
N SER A 159 -22.35 37.67 41.19
CA SER A 159 -21.23 38.55 40.95
C SER A 159 -20.27 38.66 42.12
N GLN A 160 -18.94 38.68 41.89
CA GLN A 160 -17.92 39.49 42.58
C GLN A 160 -16.56 39.23 41.89
N LYS A 161 -15.96 40.18 41.20
CA LYS A 161 -15.20 41.40 41.44
C LYS A 161 -14.06 41.23 42.45
N ALA A 162 -12.86 41.42 42.00
CA ALA A 162 -11.71 42.18 42.50
C ALA A 162 -10.40 41.54 42.08
N GLN A 163 -9.60 42.23 41.28
CA GLN A 163 -8.49 43.17 41.59
C GLN A 163 -7.16 42.42 41.81
N ALA A 164 -6.25 42.54 40.86
CA ALA A 164 -5.10 43.46 40.76
C ALA A 164 -3.93 43.19 41.72
N ALA A 165 -2.78 43.07 41.15
CA ALA A 165 -1.44 43.60 41.47
C ALA A 165 -0.43 42.53 41.01
N ASP A 166 0.45 42.80 40.10
CA ASP A 166 1.58 43.71 39.98
C ASP A 166 2.85 43.18 40.63
N GLU A 167 3.92 43.38 39.91
CA GLU A 167 5.36 43.38 40.22
C GLU A 167 6.15 42.07 40.22
N SER A 168 7.01 42.03 39.27
CA SER A 168 8.51 42.11 39.25
C SER A 168 9.26 40.97 39.93
N GLU A 169 10.07 40.32 39.25
CA GLU A 169 11.49 40.40 38.94
C GLU A 169 11.89 39.41 37.87
#